data_af908c17a8cd5f9f353dab4550941a0b
#
_entry.id   af908c17a8cd5f9f353dab4550941a0b
#
_cell.length_a   1.000
_cell.length_b   1.000
_cell.length_c   1.000
_cell.angle_alpha   90.00
_cell.angle_beta   90.00
_cell.angle_gamma   90.00
#
_symmetry.space_group_name_H-M   'P 1'
#
loop_
_entity.id
_entity.type
_entity.pdbx_description
1 polymer ?
#
loop_
_entity_poly.entity_id
_entity_poly.type
_entity_poly.pdbx_seq_one_letter_code
_entity_poly.pdbx_strand_id
1 'polypeptide(L)'
;MILKGKGYGCEEKIVETNQRHSPVSFLSEPDQTEMRDGWKVVLKYKDEGTGPCLIDLSHRKRLDVQDSNLSKFHPGGVTIPETPGQCAFQNGILINRMNRTQAAVWHLLGDSPDMTQETAYTEVTEGSIFLALLGSESEVLSIMEKVTSLDLRITSNKTPFLIQGPIFHVPCQIVVFDEKEKGSAILFTCSRGYGMFMAQELLETGAEYDLRPAGEKAFSVWIKSRIDYSPQRRGDR
;
A
#
# COMPACT_ATOMS: atom_id res chain seq x y z
N MET A 1 -22.21 64.26 22.06
CA MET A 1 -23.05 63.05 21.99
C MET A 1 -22.25 62.06 21.13
N ILE A 2 -21.54 61.13 21.79
CA ILE A 2 -20.60 60.22 21.13
C ILE A 2 -21.30 58.87 21.02
N LEU A 3 -21.56 58.43 19.79
CA LEU A 3 -22.12 57.10 19.53
C LEU A 3 -20.97 56.09 19.50
N LYS A 4 -20.96 55.19 20.48
CA LYS A 4 -20.08 54.01 20.51
C LYS A 4 -20.60 52.97 19.52
N GLY A 5 -19.85 52.73 18.44
CA GLY A 5 -20.05 51.60 17.55
C GLY A 5 -19.59 50.28 18.25
N LYS A 6 -20.50 49.32 18.39
CA LYS A 6 -20.18 47.94 18.78
C LYS A 6 -19.53 47.22 17.59
N GLY A 7 -18.26 46.89 17.71
CA GLY A 7 -17.58 45.98 16.78
C GLY A 7 -18.07 44.54 17.04
N TYR A 8 -18.71 43.95 16.03
CA TYR A 8 -18.93 42.50 15.98
C TYR A 8 -17.68 41.86 15.35
N GLY A 9 -16.75 41.48 16.17
CA GLY A 9 -15.65 40.62 15.77
C GLY A 9 -16.12 39.18 15.78
N CYS A 10 -16.55 38.67 14.66
CA CYS A 10 -16.66 37.23 14.43
C CYS A 10 -15.34 36.75 13.83
N GLU A 11 -14.39 36.40 14.67
CA GLU A 11 -13.23 35.63 14.25
C GLU A 11 -13.73 34.20 13.98
N GLU A 12 -14.19 33.96 12.76
CA GLU A 12 -14.25 32.58 12.24
C GLU A 12 -12.82 32.08 12.12
N LYS A 13 -12.42 31.26 13.08
CA LYS A 13 -11.25 30.41 12.92
C LYS A 13 -11.51 29.49 11.72
N ILE A 14 -10.99 29.86 10.56
CA ILE A 14 -10.85 28.95 9.44
C ILE A 14 -9.87 27.87 9.94
N VAL A 15 -10.41 26.80 10.48
CA VAL A 15 -9.65 25.57 10.65
C VAL A 15 -9.48 25.02 9.24
N GLU A 16 -8.39 25.37 8.57
CA GLU A 16 -7.96 24.66 7.37
C GLU A 16 -7.72 23.21 7.79
N THR A 17 -8.73 22.39 7.62
CA THR A 17 -8.57 20.96 7.69
C THR A 17 -7.82 20.56 6.42
N ASN A 18 -6.50 20.38 6.52
CA ASN A 18 -5.67 19.76 5.47
C ASN A 18 -6.14 18.32 5.25
N GLN A 19 -7.31 18.16 4.63
CA GLN A 19 -7.89 16.87 4.35
C GLN A 19 -7.21 16.29 3.10
N ARG A 20 -6.58 15.13 3.26
CA ARG A 20 -6.00 14.35 2.18
C ARG A 20 -7.03 13.40 1.61
N HIS A 21 -7.10 13.29 0.29
CA HIS A 21 -8.05 12.41 -0.39
C HIS A 21 -7.31 11.33 -1.16
N SER A 22 -7.76 10.10 -0.99
CA SER A 22 -7.32 9.02 -1.87
C SER A 22 -7.79 9.30 -3.30
N PRO A 23 -6.95 9.05 -4.31
CA PRO A 23 -7.37 9.08 -5.71
C PRO A 23 -8.17 7.83 -6.11
N VAL A 24 -8.31 6.87 -5.22
CA VAL A 24 -9.10 5.65 -5.39
C VAL A 24 -10.48 5.89 -4.81
N SER A 25 -11.53 5.55 -5.56
CA SER A 25 -12.91 5.61 -5.10
C SER A 25 -13.65 4.35 -5.55
N PHE A 26 -14.15 3.62 -4.59
CA PHE A 26 -15.03 2.49 -4.85
C PHE A 26 -16.50 2.93 -4.75
N LEU A 27 -17.37 2.33 -5.56
CA LEU A 27 -18.82 2.62 -5.55
C LEU A 27 -19.52 2.01 -4.33
N SER A 28 -18.84 1.14 -3.56
CA SER A 28 -19.36 0.51 -2.35
C SER A 28 -19.50 1.53 -1.21
N GLU A 29 -20.56 1.40 -0.42
CA GLU A 29 -20.84 2.29 0.71
C GLU A 29 -19.94 1.94 1.91
N PRO A 30 -19.18 2.89 2.46
CA PRO A 30 -18.39 2.67 3.67
C PRO A 30 -19.29 2.36 4.88
N ASP A 31 -18.96 1.30 5.63
CA ASP A 31 -19.58 0.96 6.92
C ASP A 31 -18.80 1.60 8.09
N GLN A 32 -17.47 1.59 8.02
CA GLN A 32 -16.61 2.15 9.04
C GLN A 32 -15.49 2.98 8.39
N THR A 33 -15.28 4.18 8.91
CA THR A 33 -14.21 5.08 8.47
C THR A 33 -13.48 5.66 9.66
N GLU A 34 -12.23 6.07 9.45
CA GLU A 34 -11.38 6.73 10.43
C GLU A 34 -10.59 7.87 9.76
N MET A 35 -10.37 8.95 10.50
CA MET A 35 -9.44 9.99 10.09
C MET A 35 -8.05 9.68 10.65
N ARG A 36 -7.05 9.56 9.77
CA ARG A 36 -5.67 9.24 10.13
C ARG A 36 -4.72 10.11 9.33
N ASP A 37 -3.94 10.97 10.01
CA ASP A 37 -3.00 11.91 9.38
C ASP A 37 -3.60 12.75 8.25
N GLY A 38 -4.86 13.19 8.44
CA GLY A 38 -5.61 13.94 7.45
C GLY A 38 -6.27 13.08 6.35
N TRP A 39 -6.03 11.77 6.28
CA TRP A 39 -6.68 10.86 5.35
C TRP A 39 -8.00 10.32 5.91
N LYS A 40 -9.04 10.29 5.09
CA LYS A 40 -10.24 9.51 5.38
C LYS A 40 -10.01 8.06 4.94
N VAL A 41 -9.73 7.18 5.90
CA VAL A 41 -9.49 5.76 5.68
C VAL A 41 -10.77 4.98 5.81
N VAL A 42 -11.12 4.15 4.83
CA VAL A 42 -12.24 3.21 4.93
C VAL A 42 -11.73 1.93 5.59
N LEU A 43 -12.24 1.66 6.80
CA LEU A 43 -11.87 0.47 7.55
C LEU A 43 -12.67 -0.76 7.14
N LYS A 44 -13.95 -0.54 6.70
CA LYS A 44 -14.87 -1.59 6.27
C LYS A 44 -15.92 -1.03 5.32
N TYR A 45 -16.32 -1.81 4.31
CA TYR A 45 -17.49 -1.56 3.48
C TYR A 45 -18.69 -2.41 3.93
N LYS A 46 -19.91 -2.03 3.57
CA LYS A 46 -21.14 -2.78 3.92
C LYS A 46 -21.19 -4.13 3.21
N ASP A 47 -20.78 -4.18 1.95
CA ASP A 47 -20.94 -5.32 1.06
C ASP A 47 -19.57 -6.00 0.75
N GLU A 48 -18.73 -6.17 1.77
CA GLU A 48 -17.52 -6.97 1.64
C GLU A 48 -17.88 -8.44 1.44
N GLY A 49 -17.40 -9.05 0.36
CA GLY A 49 -17.58 -10.47 0.10
C GLY A 49 -16.63 -11.35 0.93
N THR A 50 -16.70 -12.66 0.67
CA THR A 50 -15.75 -13.66 1.21
C THR A 50 -14.71 -14.11 0.19
N GLY A 51 -14.84 -13.66 -1.06
CA GLY A 51 -13.92 -13.92 -2.16
C GLY A 51 -12.73 -12.96 -2.19
N PRO A 52 -12.06 -12.88 -3.33
CA PRO A 52 -10.94 -11.95 -3.50
C PRO A 52 -11.40 -10.50 -3.29
N CYS A 53 -10.50 -9.68 -2.76
CA CYS A 53 -10.84 -8.29 -2.48
C CYS A 53 -9.74 -7.30 -2.90
N LEU A 54 -10.19 -6.10 -3.30
CA LEU A 54 -9.34 -4.97 -3.65
C LEU A 54 -9.42 -3.91 -2.56
N ILE A 55 -8.26 -3.50 -2.03
CA ILE A 55 -8.15 -2.62 -0.87
C ILE A 55 -7.32 -1.40 -1.23
N ASP A 56 -7.82 -0.22 -0.88
CA ASP A 56 -7.07 1.04 -0.99
C ASP A 56 -6.19 1.26 0.24
N LEU A 57 -4.88 1.28 0.01
CA LEU A 57 -3.84 1.54 0.99
C LEU A 57 -3.10 2.86 0.71
N SER A 58 -3.64 3.75 -0.13
CA SER A 58 -2.95 4.95 -0.61
C SER A 58 -2.52 5.90 0.51
N HIS A 59 -3.18 5.83 1.68
CA HIS A 59 -2.81 6.56 2.88
C HIS A 59 -1.55 6.01 3.59
N ARG A 60 -1.13 4.78 3.27
CA ARG A 60 0.05 4.14 3.89
C ARG A 60 1.33 4.84 3.44
N LYS A 61 2.19 5.15 4.40
CA LYS A 61 3.44 5.88 4.15
C LYS A 61 4.37 5.10 3.23
N ARG A 62 4.86 5.78 2.22
CA ARG A 62 5.85 5.23 1.27
C ARG A 62 6.98 6.22 1.08
N LEU A 63 8.20 5.67 1.07
CA LEU A 63 9.42 6.44 0.84
C LEU A 63 10.16 5.86 -0.35
N ASP A 64 10.83 6.73 -1.07
CA ASP A 64 11.84 6.40 -2.06
C ASP A 64 13.22 6.69 -1.47
N VAL A 65 14.15 5.75 -1.60
CA VAL A 65 15.52 5.85 -1.12
C VAL A 65 16.45 5.81 -2.31
N GLN A 66 17.19 6.90 -2.53
CA GLN A 66 18.10 7.04 -3.67
C GLN A 66 19.50 7.40 -3.23
N ASP A 67 20.45 6.52 -3.52
CA ASP A 67 21.88 6.73 -3.28
C ASP A 67 22.74 5.79 -4.14
N SER A 68 23.95 6.19 -4.42
CA SER A 68 24.93 5.36 -5.13
C SER A 68 25.34 4.11 -4.34
N ASN A 69 25.22 4.16 -3.00
CA ASN A 69 25.49 3.05 -2.08
C ASN A 69 24.34 2.86 -1.10
N LEU A 70 23.37 2.03 -1.47
CA LEU A 70 22.18 1.77 -0.65
C LEU A 70 22.49 0.90 0.58
N SER A 71 23.64 0.20 0.65
CA SER A 71 23.96 -0.69 1.78
C SER A 71 24.18 0.04 3.11
N LYS A 72 24.40 1.36 3.07
CA LYS A 72 24.55 2.18 4.28
C LYS A 72 23.22 2.55 4.95
N PHE A 73 22.10 2.33 4.27
CA PHE A 73 20.76 2.69 4.80
C PHE A 73 20.02 1.46 5.32
N HIS A 74 19.34 1.65 6.46
CA HIS A 74 18.54 0.61 7.10
C HIS A 74 17.19 1.19 7.52
N PRO A 75 16.27 1.46 6.56
CA PRO A 75 14.97 2.05 6.87
C PRO A 75 14.22 1.21 7.90
N GLY A 76 13.87 1.81 9.07
CA GLY A 76 13.24 1.10 10.18
C GLY A 76 14.04 -0.10 10.71
N GLY A 77 15.36 -0.09 10.56
CA GLY A 77 16.26 -1.18 10.98
C GLY A 77 16.32 -2.36 10.01
N VAL A 78 15.67 -2.27 8.86
CA VAL A 78 15.64 -3.35 7.85
C VAL A 78 16.73 -3.14 6.80
N THR A 79 17.50 -4.16 6.52
CA THR A 79 18.55 -4.12 5.50
C THR A 79 17.95 -4.08 4.09
N ILE A 80 18.41 -3.15 3.26
CA ILE A 80 17.99 -3.08 1.84
C ILE A 80 18.63 -4.27 1.09
N PRO A 81 17.83 -5.07 0.35
CA PRO A 81 18.37 -6.17 -0.47
C PRO A 81 19.42 -5.70 -1.49
N GLU A 82 20.38 -6.55 -1.80
CA GLU A 82 21.45 -6.20 -2.75
C GLU A 82 21.01 -6.28 -4.21
N THR A 83 20.17 -7.28 -4.51
CA THR A 83 19.78 -7.60 -5.90
C THR A 83 18.46 -6.91 -6.27
N PRO A 84 18.39 -6.20 -7.42
CA PRO A 84 17.11 -5.70 -7.95
C PRO A 84 16.05 -6.80 -8.08
N GLY A 85 14.80 -6.47 -7.77
CA GLY A 85 13.69 -7.41 -7.74
C GLY A 85 13.50 -8.14 -6.40
N GLN A 86 14.51 -8.15 -5.53
CA GLN A 86 14.38 -8.72 -4.19
C GLN A 86 13.67 -7.76 -3.23
N CYS A 87 12.94 -8.35 -2.30
CA CYS A 87 12.30 -7.64 -1.21
C CYS A 87 12.82 -8.13 0.15
N ALA A 88 12.79 -7.24 1.14
CA ALA A 88 12.94 -7.58 2.57
C ALA A 88 11.68 -7.15 3.29
N PHE A 89 11.10 -8.04 4.10
CA PHE A 89 9.92 -7.75 4.91
C PHE A 89 10.20 -8.07 6.36
N GLN A 90 10.12 -7.06 7.22
CA GLN A 90 10.33 -7.20 8.66
C GLN A 90 9.55 -6.11 9.42
N ASN A 91 8.91 -6.46 10.53
CA ASN A 91 8.20 -5.53 11.42
C ASN A 91 7.18 -4.61 10.68
N GLY A 92 6.53 -5.14 9.64
CA GLY A 92 5.58 -4.36 8.85
C GLY A 92 6.19 -3.37 7.87
N ILE A 93 7.51 -3.37 7.73
CA ILE A 93 8.23 -2.60 6.72
C ILE A 93 8.62 -3.53 5.58
N LEU A 94 8.21 -3.17 4.38
CA LEU A 94 8.59 -3.84 3.14
C LEU A 94 9.56 -2.95 2.37
N ILE A 95 10.75 -3.48 2.08
CA ILE A 95 11.75 -2.79 1.27
C ILE A 95 11.88 -3.51 -0.06
N ASN A 96 11.70 -2.78 -1.14
CA ASN A 96 11.72 -3.26 -2.50
C ASN A 96 12.96 -2.73 -3.21
N ARG A 97 13.90 -3.59 -3.61
CA ARG A 97 15.07 -3.17 -4.37
C ARG A 97 14.68 -2.92 -5.83
N MET A 98 14.58 -1.65 -6.20
CA MET A 98 14.13 -1.23 -7.52
C MET A 98 15.20 -1.41 -8.60
N ASN A 99 16.39 -0.90 -8.31
CA ASN A 99 17.56 -0.96 -9.19
C ASN A 99 18.84 -0.76 -8.35
N ARG A 100 19.97 -0.52 -9.00
CA ARG A 100 21.27 -0.39 -8.32
C ARG A 100 21.30 0.76 -7.31
N THR A 101 20.60 1.86 -7.56
CA THR A 101 20.69 3.11 -6.79
C THR A 101 19.37 3.52 -6.14
N GLN A 102 18.32 2.68 -6.23
CA GLN A 102 16.98 3.02 -5.75
C GLN A 102 16.32 1.85 -5.04
N ALA A 103 15.67 2.14 -3.92
CA ALA A 103 14.80 1.23 -3.20
C ALA A 103 13.52 1.96 -2.77
N ALA A 104 12.39 1.25 -2.80
CA ALA A 104 11.13 1.75 -2.27
C ALA A 104 10.85 1.11 -0.91
N VAL A 105 10.38 1.91 0.05
CA VAL A 105 10.02 1.48 1.40
C VAL A 105 8.52 1.68 1.60
N TRP A 106 7.80 0.59 1.87
CA TRP A 106 6.36 0.60 2.06
C TRP A 106 6.01 0.21 3.49
N HIS A 107 5.25 1.05 4.17
CA HIS A 107 4.73 0.75 5.50
C HIS A 107 3.44 -0.04 5.36
N LEU A 108 3.44 -1.28 5.84
CA LEU A 108 2.31 -2.19 5.74
C LEU A 108 1.48 -2.29 7.03
N LEU A 109 1.91 -1.67 8.13
CA LEU A 109 1.13 -1.52 9.36
C LEU A 109 0.51 -0.13 9.48
N GLY A 110 -0.55 -0.02 10.34
CA GLY A 110 -1.29 1.24 10.55
C GLY A 110 -0.44 2.36 11.14
N ASP A 111 0.43 2.01 12.07
CA ASP A 111 1.31 2.96 12.73
C ASP A 111 2.61 3.07 11.94
N SER A 112 2.89 4.27 11.43
CA SER A 112 4.17 4.54 10.78
C SER A 112 5.25 4.64 11.87
N PRO A 113 6.29 3.79 11.86
CA PRO A 113 7.41 3.97 12.75
C PRO A 113 8.06 5.33 12.47
N ASP A 114 8.53 5.98 13.52
CA ASP A 114 9.32 7.18 13.38
C ASP A 114 10.62 6.81 12.67
N MET A 115 10.73 7.21 11.41
CA MET A 115 11.92 6.95 10.61
C MET A 115 12.75 8.23 10.60
N THR A 116 14.00 8.10 11.03
CA THR A 116 14.98 9.19 10.92
C THR A 116 15.01 9.67 9.46
N GLN A 117 14.68 10.94 9.25
CA GLN A 117 14.76 11.56 7.93
C GLN A 117 16.23 11.68 7.54
N GLU A 118 16.60 10.99 6.47
CA GLU A 118 17.91 11.12 5.84
C GLU A 118 17.75 11.81 4.49
N THR A 119 18.78 12.47 4.03
CA THR A 119 18.78 13.22 2.75
C THR A 119 18.48 12.35 1.54
N ALA A 120 18.72 11.04 1.65
CA ALA A 120 18.43 10.07 0.60
C ALA A 120 16.95 9.64 0.54
N TYR A 121 16.13 10.02 1.53
CA TYR A 121 14.75 9.60 1.65
C TYR A 121 13.80 10.68 1.13
N THR A 122 12.91 10.29 0.23
CA THR A 122 11.83 11.14 -0.29
C THR A 122 10.49 10.50 -0.01
N GLU A 123 9.58 11.21 0.66
CA GLU A 123 8.22 10.72 0.84
C GLU A 123 7.44 10.82 -0.48
N VAL A 124 6.87 9.70 -0.91
CA VAL A 124 6.13 9.56 -2.18
C VAL A 124 4.67 9.14 -1.98
N THR A 125 4.17 9.20 -0.74
CA THR A 125 2.83 8.77 -0.36
C THR A 125 1.76 9.44 -1.19
N GLU A 126 1.81 10.74 -1.36
CA GLU A 126 0.79 11.50 -2.10
C GLU A 126 0.98 11.48 -3.63
N GLY A 127 2.15 11.09 -4.11
CA GLY A 127 2.46 11.02 -5.55
C GLY A 127 1.93 9.78 -6.25
N SER A 128 1.54 8.76 -5.51
CA SER A 128 1.15 7.46 -6.05
C SER A 128 -0.07 6.88 -5.34
N ILE A 129 -0.77 5.97 -6.01
CA ILE A 129 -1.73 5.07 -5.35
C ILE A 129 -1.01 3.89 -4.73
N PHE A 130 -1.68 3.23 -3.80
CA PHE A 130 -1.24 1.95 -3.28
C PHE A 130 -2.45 1.04 -3.10
N LEU A 131 -2.48 -0.05 -3.84
CA LEU A 131 -3.57 -1.03 -3.83
C LEU A 131 -3.05 -2.41 -3.41
N ALA A 132 -3.92 -3.15 -2.75
CA ALA A 132 -3.72 -4.56 -2.42
C ALA A 132 -4.86 -5.40 -3.01
N LEU A 133 -4.52 -6.41 -3.80
CA LEU A 133 -5.42 -7.47 -4.25
C LEU A 133 -5.14 -8.70 -3.39
N LEU A 134 -6.11 -9.12 -2.58
CA LEU A 134 -6.02 -10.29 -1.71
C LEU A 134 -6.97 -11.39 -2.17
N GLY A 135 -6.60 -12.65 -1.99
CA GLY A 135 -7.44 -13.81 -2.30
C GLY A 135 -6.67 -15.12 -2.20
N SER A 136 -7.23 -16.19 -2.72
CA SER A 136 -6.47 -17.41 -2.97
C SER A 136 -5.45 -17.18 -4.09
N GLU A 137 -4.37 -17.95 -4.11
CA GLU A 137 -3.36 -17.86 -5.17
C GLU A 137 -3.99 -17.94 -6.58
N SER A 138 -4.88 -18.90 -6.79
CA SER A 138 -5.53 -19.09 -8.09
C SER A 138 -6.39 -17.93 -8.52
N GLU A 139 -7.18 -17.33 -7.62
CA GLU A 139 -8.03 -16.17 -7.94
C GLU A 139 -7.19 -14.94 -8.25
N VAL A 140 -6.22 -14.63 -7.39
CA VAL A 140 -5.35 -13.47 -7.56
C VAL A 140 -4.56 -13.55 -8.86
N LEU A 141 -3.96 -14.70 -9.16
CA LEU A 141 -3.21 -14.90 -10.40
C LEU A 141 -4.12 -14.86 -11.63
N SER A 142 -5.32 -15.47 -11.57
CA SER A 142 -6.26 -15.46 -12.70
C SER A 142 -6.75 -14.05 -13.04
N ILE A 143 -6.98 -13.20 -12.03
CA ILE A 143 -7.32 -11.79 -12.23
C ILE A 143 -6.12 -11.06 -12.85
N MET A 144 -4.92 -11.25 -12.32
CA MET A 144 -3.73 -10.55 -12.79
C MET A 144 -3.34 -10.95 -14.22
N GLU A 145 -3.50 -12.20 -14.63
CA GLU A 145 -3.23 -12.67 -16.00
C GLU A 145 -4.08 -11.95 -17.07
N LYS A 146 -5.20 -11.38 -16.70
CA LYS A 146 -6.06 -10.61 -17.63
C LYS A 146 -5.61 -9.17 -17.80
N VAL A 147 -4.86 -8.64 -16.84
CA VAL A 147 -4.54 -7.21 -16.78
C VAL A 147 -3.06 -6.90 -16.99
N THR A 148 -2.20 -7.93 -16.99
CA THR A 148 -0.78 -7.79 -17.28
C THR A 148 -0.23 -8.99 -18.03
N SER A 149 0.77 -8.76 -18.87
CA SER A 149 1.55 -9.82 -19.54
C SER A 149 2.75 -10.30 -18.71
N LEU A 150 2.93 -9.78 -17.52
CA LEU A 150 4.01 -10.18 -16.63
C LEU A 150 3.73 -11.56 -16.05
N ASP A 151 4.76 -12.43 -16.04
CA ASP A 151 4.66 -13.70 -15.32
C ASP A 151 4.84 -13.47 -13.81
N LEU A 152 3.74 -13.53 -13.09
CA LEU A 152 3.72 -13.38 -11.62
C LEU A 152 3.92 -14.71 -10.88
N ARG A 153 3.99 -15.84 -11.61
CA ARG A 153 4.20 -17.20 -11.09
C ARG A 153 5.67 -17.59 -10.95
N ILE A 154 6.60 -16.64 -10.94
CA ILE A 154 8.03 -16.94 -10.92
C ILE A 154 8.36 -17.74 -9.66
N THR A 155 8.36 -19.06 -9.80
CA THR A 155 8.51 -20.06 -8.72
C THR A 155 9.92 -20.10 -8.11
N SER A 156 10.90 -19.49 -8.76
CA SER A 156 12.30 -19.45 -8.31
C SER A 156 12.59 -18.37 -7.27
N ASN A 157 11.69 -17.41 -7.11
CA ASN A 157 11.88 -16.30 -6.18
C ASN A 157 11.25 -16.62 -4.83
N LYS A 158 11.97 -16.28 -3.76
CA LYS A 158 11.39 -16.26 -2.43
C LYS A 158 10.40 -15.10 -2.35
N THR A 159 9.19 -15.35 -1.87
CA THR A 159 8.22 -14.28 -1.59
C THR A 159 8.58 -13.57 -0.29
N PRO A 160 8.35 -12.24 -0.20
CA PRO A 160 7.90 -11.36 -1.28
C PRO A 160 8.99 -11.05 -2.31
N PHE A 161 8.59 -10.77 -3.56
CA PHE A 161 9.48 -10.30 -4.61
C PHE A 161 8.84 -9.17 -5.42
N LEU A 162 9.69 -8.31 -6.01
CA LEU A 162 9.27 -7.16 -6.80
C LEU A 162 9.39 -7.44 -8.29
N ILE A 163 8.35 -7.07 -9.03
CA ILE A 163 8.37 -6.93 -10.50
C ILE A 163 7.99 -5.49 -10.85
N GLN A 164 8.66 -4.92 -11.83
CA GLN A 164 8.31 -3.62 -12.39
C GLN A 164 7.79 -3.81 -13.81
N GLY A 165 6.59 -3.34 -14.08
CA GLY A 165 5.98 -3.45 -15.40
C GLY A 165 4.53 -2.98 -15.41
N PRO A 166 3.84 -3.09 -16.55
CA PRO A 166 2.52 -2.51 -16.72
C PRO A 166 1.40 -3.39 -16.15
N ILE A 167 0.41 -2.74 -15.54
CA ILE A 167 -0.96 -3.25 -15.35
C ILE A 167 -1.86 -2.34 -16.20
N PHE A 168 -2.70 -2.88 -17.09
CA PHE A 168 -3.49 -2.09 -18.06
C PHE A 168 -2.68 -1.01 -18.79
N HIS A 169 -1.44 -1.35 -19.20
CA HIS A 169 -0.47 -0.41 -19.80
C HIS A 169 0.05 0.71 -18.91
N VAL A 170 -0.35 0.78 -17.64
CA VAL A 170 0.13 1.76 -16.66
C VAL A 170 1.36 1.18 -15.95
N PRO A 171 2.52 1.88 -15.96
CA PRO A 171 3.72 1.43 -15.25
C PRO A 171 3.47 1.30 -13.74
N CYS A 172 3.76 0.13 -13.20
CA CYS A 172 3.57 -0.21 -11.79
C CYS A 172 4.83 -0.80 -11.17
N GLN A 173 4.96 -0.63 -9.86
CA GLN A 173 5.78 -1.47 -8.99
C GLN A 173 4.84 -2.50 -8.37
N ILE A 174 5.11 -3.78 -8.58
CA ILE A 174 4.25 -4.89 -8.21
C ILE A 174 5.02 -5.79 -7.26
N VAL A 175 4.50 -6.04 -6.07
CA VAL A 175 5.07 -6.99 -5.12
C VAL A 175 4.13 -8.17 -4.97
N VAL A 176 4.66 -9.36 -5.17
CA VAL A 176 3.95 -10.62 -4.99
C VAL A 176 4.26 -11.17 -3.61
N PHE A 177 3.23 -11.35 -2.81
CA PHE A 177 3.26 -12.15 -1.59
C PHE A 177 2.48 -13.44 -1.83
N ASP A 178 3.18 -14.54 -1.89
CA ASP A 178 2.57 -15.86 -2.00
C ASP A 178 2.97 -16.72 -0.81
N GLU A 179 1.97 -17.18 -0.05
CA GLU A 179 2.12 -18.18 1.00
C GLU A 179 0.98 -19.18 0.85
N LYS A 180 1.29 -20.36 0.32
CA LYS A 180 0.35 -21.42 -0.10
C LYS A 180 -0.78 -21.71 0.90
N GLU A 181 -0.55 -21.57 2.20
CA GLU A 181 -1.54 -21.89 3.23
C GLU A 181 -2.31 -20.66 3.77
N LYS A 182 -1.82 -19.42 3.49
CA LYS A 182 -2.35 -18.20 4.08
C LYS A 182 -2.97 -17.22 3.07
N GLY A 183 -3.12 -17.65 1.82
CA GLY A 183 -3.58 -16.82 0.72
C GLY A 183 -2.48 -15.92 0.17
N SER A 184 -2.72 -15.39 -1.01
CA SER A 184 -1.79 -14.56 -1.77
C SER A 184 -2.22 -13.11 -1.77
N ALA A 185 -1.27 -12.21 -1.96
CA ALA A 185 -1.51 -10.82 -2.22
C ALA A 185 -0.64 -10.29 -3.35
N ILE A 186 -1.22 -9.42 -4.15
CA ILE A 186 -0.49 -8.54 -5.04
C ILE A 186 -0.62 -7.13 -4.49
N LEU A 187 0.51 -6.55 -4.08
CA LEU A 187 0.59 -5.14 -3.68
C LEU A 187 1.18 -4.36 -4.84
N PHE A 188 0.58 -3.24 -5.22
CA PHE A 188 1.15 -2.45 -6.29
C PHE A 188 0.93 -0.96 -6.12
N THR A 189 1.84 -0.18 -6.71
CA THR A 189 1.78 1.27 -6.78
C THR A 189 1.93 1.73 -8.22
N CYS A 190 1.21 2.80 -8.56
CA CYS A 190 1.41 3.55 -9.81
C CYS A 190 1.14 5.03 -9.56
N SER A 191 1.33 5.87 -10.60
CA SER A 191 1.07 7.30 -10.47
C SER A 191 -0.36 7.60 -10.03
N ARG A 192 -0.50 8.59 -9.13
CA ARG A 192 -1.76 9.03 -8.54
C ARG A 192 -2.89 9.27 -9.55
N GLY A 193 -2.57 9.83 -10.71
CA GLY A 193 -3.56 10.15 -11.75
C GLY A 193 -4.33 8.94 -12.30
N TYR A 194 -3.83 7.72 -12.09
CA TYR A 194 -4.49 6.48 -12.54
C TYR A 194 -5.35 5.81 -11.47
N GLY A 195 -5.49 6.40 -10.28
CA GLY A 195 -6.15 5.74 -9.15
C GLY A 195 -7.55 5.24 -9.42
N MET A 196 -8.40 6.11 -9.96
CA MET A 196 -9.78 5.77 -10.29
C MET A 196 -9.89 4.72 -11.41
N PHE A 197 -9.10 4.91 -12.47
CA PHE A 197 -9.01 3.97 -13.59
C PHE A 197 -8.59 2.57 -13.11
N MET A 198 -7.49 2.47 -12.39
CA MET A 198 -6.97 1.19 -11.88
C MET A 198 -7.98 0.45 -11.00
N ALA A 199 -8.68 1.18 -10.12
CA ALA A 199 -9.66 0.59 -9.23
C ALA A 199 -10.88 0.05 -10.00
N GLN A 200 -11.40 0.81 -10.95
CA GLN A 200 -12.55 0.42 -11.76
C GLN A 200 -12.25 -0.76 -12.67
N GLU A 201 -11.17 -0.69 -13.45
CA GLU A 201 -10.80 -1.76 -14.38
C GLU A 201 -10.48 -3.08 -13.69
N LEU A 202 -9.83 -3.02 -12.49
CA LEU A 202 -9.59 -4.24 -11.72
C LEU A 202 -10.89 -4.86 -11.21
N LEU A 203 -11.81 -4.06 -10.68
CA LEU A 203 -13.11 -4.57 -10.21
C LEU A 203 -13.95 -5.14 -11.34
N GLU A 204 -13.98 -4.49 -12.52
CA GLU A 204 -14.68 -4.99 -13.71
C GLU A 204 -14.06 -6.30 -14.19
N THR A 205 -12.73 -6.36 -14.31
CA THR A 205 -12.02 -7.57 -14.75
C THR A 205 -12.16 -8.72 -13.75
N GLY A 206 -12.16 -8.41 -12.46
CA GLY A 206 -12.28 -9.40 -11.40
C GLY A 206 -13.71 -9.81 -11.06
N ALA A 207 -14.73 -9.21 -11.70
CA ALA A 207 -16.15 -9.45 -11.37
C ALA A 207 -16.55 -10.92 -11.49
N GLU A 208 -16.01 -11.68 -12.46
CA GLU A 208 -16.27 -13.11 -12.61
C GLU A 208 -15.73 -13.97 -11.48
N TYR A 209 -14.77 -13.44 -10.69
CA TYR A 209 -14.23 -14.07 -9.49
C TYR A 209 -14.87 -13.51 -8.21
N ASP A 210 -15.95 -12.74 -8.31
CA ASP A 210 -16.58 -12.01 -7.20
C ASP A 210 -15.61 -11.06 -6.48
N LEU A 211 -14.67 -10.44 -7.22
CA LEU A 211 -13.76 -9.43 -6.67
C LEU A 211 -14.57 -8.23 -6.18
N ARG A 212 -14.39 -7.89 -4.92
CA ARG A 212 -15.10 -6.76 -4.29
C ARG A 212 -14.14 -5.81 -3.58
N PRO A 213 -14.54 -4.54 -3.41
CA PRO A 213 -13.83 -3.65 -2.50
C PRO A 213 -13.88 -4.17 -1.07
N ALA A 214 -12.76 -4.05 -0.35
CA ALA A 214 -12.74 -4.25 1.09
C ALA A 214 -11.97 -3.12 1.77
N GLY A 215 -12.26 -2.89 3.06
CA GLY A 215 -11.61 -1.88 3.85
C GLY A 215 -10.26 -2.32 4.40
N GLU A 216 -9.53 -1.37 4.95
CA GLU A 216 -8.18 -1.57 5.50
C GLU A 216 -8.10 -2.69 6.55
N LYS A 217 -9.20 -2.97 7.28
CA LYS A 217 -9.23 -4.05 8.28
C LYS A 217 -8.91 -5.41 7.67
N ALA A 218 -9.41 -5.70 6.47
CA ALA A 218 -9.12 -6.96 5.79
C ALA A 218 -7.61 -7.10 5.54
N PHE A 219 -6.96 -6.05 5.03
CA PHE A 219 -5.50 -6.04 4.86
C PHE A 219 -4.75 -6.15 6.20
N SER A 220 -5.22 -5.44 7.24
CA SER A 220 -4.56 -5.45 8.55
C SER A 220 -4.59 -6.83 9.20
N VAL A 221 -5.68 -7.58 9.05
CA VAL A 221 -5.77 -8.98 9.51
C VAL A 221 -4.81 -9.86 8.71
N TRP A 222 -4.83 -9.71 7.38
CA TRP A 222 -3.97 -10.48 6.49
C TRP A 222 -2.47 -10.27 6.77
N ILE A 223 -2.00 -9.02 6.90
CA ILE A 223 -0.57 -8.73 7.11
C ILE A 223 -0.08 -9.13 8.51
N LYS A 224 -0.90 -8.95 9.57
CA LYS A 224 -0.55 -9.35 10.93
C LYS A 224 -0.29 -10.85 11.04
N SER A 225 -1.08 -11.68 10.36
CA SER A 225 -0.86 -13.13 10.34
C SER A 225 0.51 -13.55 9.80
N ARG A 226 1.22 -12.66 9.10
CA ARG A 226 2.55 -12.90 8.53
C ARG A 226 3.69 -12.38 9.39
N ILE A 227 3.43 -11.40 10.23
CA ILE A 227 4.42 -10.86 11.17
C ILE A 227 4.59 -11.81 12.36
N ASP A 228 3.48 -12.34 12.88
CA ASP A 228 3.49 -13.23 14.04
C ASP A 228 4.16 -14.59 13.75
N TYR A 229 4.34 -14.94 12.47
CA TYR A 229 4.94 -16.21 12.03
C TYR A 229 6.43 -16.10 11.67
N SER A 230 7.12 -15.01 12.00
CA SER A 230 8.58 -14.96 11.86
C SER A 230 9.17 -16.01 12.79
N PRO A 231 9.80 -17.10 12.28
CA PRO A 231 10.33 -18.14 13.17
C PRO A 231 11.40 -17.48 14.05
N GLN A 232 11.13 -17.39 15.34
CA GLN A 232 12.17 -17.07 16.32
C GLN A 232 13.32 -18.03 16.02
N ARG A 233 14.47 -17.47 15.64
CA ARG A 233 15.71 -18.26 15.58
C ARG A 233 15.86 -18.88 16.97
N ARG A 234 15.54 -20.18 17.08
CA ARG A 234 15.93 -20.96 18.25
C ARG A 234 17.44 -20.84 18.31
N GLY A 235 17.91 -20.09 19.28
CA GLY A 235 19.32 -20.00 19.55
C GLY A 235 19.87 -21.39 19.77
N ASP A 236 20.82 -21.77 18.95
CA ASP A 236 21.69 -22.88 19.23
C ASP A 236 22.42 -22.57 20.55
N ARG A 237 22.13 -23.42 21.55
CA ARG A 237 22.96 -23.54 22.77
C ARG A 237 23.98 -24.64 22.52
#